data_7766e02fa6dcb74d74c15c204a5df3eb
#
_entry.id   7766e02fa6dcb74d74c15c204a5df3eb
#
_cell.length_a   1.000
_cell.length_b   1.000
_cell.length_c   1.000
_cell.angle_alpha   90.00
_cell.angle_beta   90.00
_cell.angle_gamma   90.00
#
_symmetry.space_group_name_H-M   'P 1'
#
loop_
_entity.id
_entity.type
_entity.pdbx_description
1 polymer ?
#
loop_
_entity_poly.entity_id
_entity_poly.type
_entity_poly.pdbx_seq_one_letter_code
_entity_poly.pdbx_strand_id
1 'polypeptide(L)'
;MCGILGEVAINGNLVSKALFMKLLSMSKNRGPDNSGYYQNEKYIQLGFNRLSILDLSNIGNQPIRSQSGRFVMVYNGEIYNYLDIKGLLQSNGINFFGTGDSEVIIEAFEYLGIKK
;
A
#
# COMPACT_ATOMS: atom_id res chain seq x y z
N MET A 1 -0.46 -5.05 -14.11
CA MET A 1 0.42 -5.04 -12.92
C MET A 1 0.67 -3.60 -12.51
N CYS A 2 0.56 -3.32 -11.21
CA CYS A 2 0.76 -1.98 -10.66
C CYS A 2 2.21 -1.50 -10.76
N GLY A 3 2.42 -0.18 -10.65
CA GLY A 3 3.75 0.42 -10.55
C GLY A 3 4.03 0.86 -9.11
N ILE A 4 5.21 0.55 -8.60
CA ILE A 4 5.67 0.96 -7.27
C ILE A 4 6.96 1.77 -7.42
N LEU A 5 7.06 2.86 -6.68
CA LEU A 5 8.28 3.62 -6.48
C LEU A 5 8.46 3.89 -4.99
N GLY A 6 9.66 3.69 -4.48
CA GLY A 6 9.99 3.98 -3.08
C GLY A 6 11.38 4.57 -2.96
N GLU A 7 11.55 5.46 -2.01
CA GLU A 7 12.84 6.04 -1.63
C GLU A 7 12.96 6.06 -0.12
N VAL A 8 14.12 5.63 0.36
CA VAL A 8 14.53 5.70 1.76
C VAL A 8 15.82 6.49 1.84
N ALA A 9 15.80 7.64 2.50
CA ALA A 9 16.96 8.50 2.68
C ALA A 9 17.47 8.43 4.12
N ILE A 10 18.50 7.63 4.35
CA ILE A 10 19.09 7.43 5.69
C ILE A 10 19.54 8.78 6.29
N ASN A 11 20.06 9.67 5.45
CA ASN A 11 20.54 11.00 5.86
C ASN A 11 19.45 12.09 5.85
N GLY A 12 18.20 11.75 5.58
CA GLY A 12 17.10 12.68 5.51
C GLY A 12 17.13 13.64 4.29
N ASN A 13 17.68 13.17 3.16
CA ASN A 13 17.80 13.93 1.91
C ASN A 13 17.03 13.23 0.78
N LEU A 14 15.71 13.22 0.89
CA LEU A 14 14.84 12.76 -0.19
C LEU A 14 14.96 13.68 -1.42
N VAL A 15 14.82 13.10 -2.61
CA VAL A 15 14.62 13.91 -3.81
C VAL A 15 13.35 14.74 -3.68
N SER A 16 13.25 15.84 -4.43
CA SER A 16 12.05 16.67 -4.39
C SER A 16 10.81 15.87 -4.76
N LYS A 17 9.65 16.20 -4.18
CA LYS A 17 8.37 15.59 -4.54
C LYS A 17 8.11 15.69 -6.05
N ALA A 18 8.43 16.83 -6.67
CA ALA A 18 8.27 17.03 -8.11
C ALA A 18 9.06 16.01 -8.94
N LEU A 19 10.32 15.75 -8.59
CA LEU A 19 11.15 14.75 -9.25
C LEU A 19 10.61 13.35 -8.99
N PHE A 20 10.25 13.04 -7.74
CA PHE A 20 9.66 11.74 -7.38
C PHE A 20 8.38 11.45 -8.18
N MET A 21 7.47 12.41 -8.26
CA MET A 21 6.23 12.27 -9.03
C MET A 21 6.47 12.11 -10.53
N LYS A 22 7.49 12.79 -11.07
CA LYS A 22 7.91 12.61 -12.46
C LYS A 22 8.41 11.18 -12.71
N LEU A 23 9.23 10.64 -11.82
CA LEU A 23 9.72 9.27 -11.90
C LEU A 23 8.57 8.26 -11.76
N LEU A 24 7.65 8.48 -10.83
CA LEU A 24 6.47 7.65 -10.68
C LEU A 24 5.59 7.62 -11.95
N SER A 25 5.46 8.77 -12.62
CA SER A 25 4.67 8.88 -13.85
C SER A 25 5.22 8.03 -14.99
N MET A 26 6.50 7.69 -15.00
CA MET A 26 7.10 6.80 -16.01
C MET A 26 6.56 5.37 -15.95
N SER A 27 6.03 4.95 -14.80
CA SER A 27 5.37 3.65 -14.63
C SER A 27 3.85 3.70 -14.77
N LYS A 28 3.27 4.81 -15.23
CA LYS A 28 1.80 5.00 -15.31
C LYS A 28 1.11 3.99 -16.22
N ASN A 29 1.79 3.52 -17.27
CA ASN A 29 1.26 2.48 -18.16
C ASN A 29 1.01 1.14 -17.43
N ARG A 30 1.67 0.88 -16.31
CA ARG A 30 1.48 -0.32 -15.49
C ARG A 30 0.25 -0.25 -14.59
N GLY A 31 -0.15 0.97 -14.21
CA GLY A 31 -1.29 1.21 -13.33
C GLY A 31 -1.96 2.54 -13.63
N PRO A 32 -2.82 2.59 -14.68
CA PRO A 32 -3.40 3.85 -15.12
C PRO A 32 -4.59 4.33 -14.29
N ASP A 33 -5.16 3.49 -13.42
CA ASP A 33 -6.44 3.75 -12.77
C ASP A 33 -6.37 4.77 -11.63
N ASN A 34 -5.27 4.76 -10.88
CA ASN A 34 -5.05 5.70 -9.79
C ASN A 34 -3.56 5.88 -9.52
N SER A 35 -3.16 7.04 -9.02
CA SER A 35 -1.81 7.31 -8.53
C SER A 35 -1.88 7.81 -7.11
N GLY A 36 -1.06 7.23 -6.22
CA GLY A 36 -0.98 7.61 -4.83
C GLY A 36 0.43 7.98 -4.41
N TYR A 37 0.52 8.80 -3.36
CA TYR A 37 1.78 9.29 -2.81
C TYR A 37 1.70 9.37 -1.29
N TYR A 38 2.80 9.01 -0.64
CA TYR A 38 2.99 9.14 0.81
C TYR A 38 4.42 9.57 1.10
N GLN A 39 4.58 10.45 2.07
CA GLN A 39 5.87 10.85 2.61
C GLN A 39 5.82 10.82 4.14
N ASN A 40 6.84 10.23 4.76
CA ASN A 40 7.08 10.31 6.19
C ASN A 40 8.31 11.17 6.44
N GLU A 41 8.05 12.39 6.94
CA GLU A 41 9.09 13.40 7.21
C GLU A 41 10.06 13.56 6.03
N LYS A 42 11.38 13.44 6.29
CA LYS A 42 12.45 13.57 5.30
C LYS A 42 13.15 12.25 4.98
N TYR A 43 12.57 11.13 5.41
CA TYR A 43 13.25 9.83 5.35
C TYR A 43 12.65 8.85 4.35
N ILE A 44 11.36 8.91 4.10
CA ILE A 44 10.67 7.93 3.27
C ILE A 44 9.66 8.64 2.36
N GLN A 45 9.65 8.25 1.08
CA GLN A 45 8.52 8.52 0.21
C GLN A 45 8.15 7.27 -0.61
N LEU A 46 6.85 7.06 -0.77
CA LEU A 46 6.27 5.93 -1.46
C LEU A 46 5.31 6.43 -2.53
N GLY A 47 5.34 5.81 -3.69
CA GLY A 47 4.44 6.08 -4.79
C GLY A 47 3.85 4.81 -5.37
N PHE A 48 2.62 4.89 -5.86
CA PHE A 48 1.88 3.77 -6.39
C PHE A 48 1.05 4.18 -7.60
N ASN A 49 1.16 3.43 -8.68
CA ASN A 49 0.26 3.51 -9.82
C ASN A 49 -0.59 2.24 -9.86
N ARG A 50 -1.88 2.39 -9.66
CA ARG A 50 -2.82 1.28 -9.49
C ARG A 50 -3.38 0.80 -10.82
N LEU A 51 -3.40 -0.52 -10.98
CA LEU A 51 -4.29 -1.23 -11.88
C LEU A 51 -5.32 -1.96 -11.00
N SER A 52 -6.59 -1.56 -11.08
CA SER A 52 -7.66 -2.10 -10.23
C SER A 52 -8.14 -3.43 -10.78
N ILE A 53 -7.98 -4.51 -10.02
CA ILE A 53 -8.35 -5.88 -10.42
C ILE A 53 -9.38 -6.46 -9.44
N LEU A 54 -9.00 -6.62 -8.17
CA LEU A 54 -9.85 -7.26 -7.15
C LEU A 54 -10.85 -6.27 -6.53
N ASP A 55 -10.38 -5.11 -6.11
CA ASP A 55 -11.19 -4.07 -5.50
C ASP A 55 -11.18 -2.84 -6.39
N LEU A 56 -12.31 -2.52 -7.00
CA LEU A 56 -12.47 -1.37 -7.89
C LEU A 56 -12.77 -0.08 -7.12
N SER A 57 -12.99 -0.18 -5.81
CA SER A 57 -13.24 0.98 -4.95
C SER A 57 -11.96 1.76 -4.64
N ASN A 58 -12.13 2.97 -4.11
CA ASN A 58 -11.02 3.80 -3.64
C ASN A 58 -10.33 3.22 -2.38
N ILE A 59 -10.94 2.26 -1.71
CA ILE A 59 -10.37 1.61 -0.50
C ILE A 59 -9.11 0.82 -0.86
N GLY A 60 -9.05 0.22 -2.06
CA GLY A 60 -7.85 -0.46 -2.57
C GLY A 60 -6.76 0.48 -3.10
N ASN A 61 -6.93 1.81 -3.04
CA ASN A 61 -5.89 2.75 -3.45
C ASN A 61 -4.71 2.73 -2.49
N GLN A 62 -3.50 2.82 -3.06
CA GLN A 62 -2.26 2.77 -2.29
C GLN A 62 -1.44 4.05 -2.50
N PRO A 63 -0.54 4.43 -1.59
CA PRO A 63 -0.18 3.72 -0.35
C PRO A 63 -1.35 3.58 0.62
N ILE A 64 -1.55 2.36 1.14
CA ILE A 64 -2.61 2.06 2.10
C ILE A 64 -2.08 2.16 3.53
N ARG A 65 -2.93 2.63 4.46
CA ARG A 65 -2.63 2.67 5.89
C ARG A 65 -3.41 1.60 6.63
N SER A 66 -2.80 1.01 7.67
CA SER A 66 -3.55 0.21 8.64
C SER A 66 -4.56 1.09 9.39
N GLN A 67 -5.60 0.48 9.95
CA GLN A 67 -6.65 1.21 10.69
C GLN A 67 -6.09 1.98 11.88
N SER A 68 -5.04 1.48 12.53
CA SER A 68 -4.33 2.19 13.60
C SER A 68 -3.46 3.34 13.09
N GLY A 69 -3.15 3.39 11.79
CA GLY A 69 -2.18 4.31 11.19
C GLY A 69 -0.71 3.95 11.43
N ARG A 70 -0.43 2.82 12.10
CA ARG A 70 0.92 2.40 12.44
C ARG A 70 1.74 1.95 11.25
N PHE A 71 1.09 1.33 10.27
CA PHE A 71 1.73 0.85 9.04
C PHE A 71 1.23 1.61 7.83
N VAL A 72 2.13 1.83 6.88
CA VAL A 72 1.84 2.30 5.52
C VAL A 72 2.50 1.35 4.54
N MET A 73 1.76 0.92 3.52
CA MET A 73 2.22 -0.09 2.60
C MET A 73 1.93 0.29 1.15
N VAL A 74 2.89 -0.03 0.29
CA VAL A 74 2.68 -0.23 -1.15
C VAL A 74 2.94 -1.69 -1.47
N TYR A 75 2.06 -2.30 -2.25
CA TYR A 75 2.07 -3.72 -2.51
C TYR A 75 1.66 -4.01 -3.95
N ASN A 76 2.47 -4.77 -4.65
CA ASN A 76 2.15 -5.28 -5.98
C ASN A 76 2.30 -6.80 -5.99
N GLY A 77 1.19 -7.49 -5.81
CA GLY A 77 1.14 -8.95 -5.74
C GLY A 77 -0.28 -9.44 -5.53
N GLU A 78 -0.42 -10.70 -5.25
CA GLU A 78 -1.67 -11.38 -4.95
C GLU A 78 -1.49 -12.33 -3.77
N ILE A 79 -2.44 -12.31 -2.84
CA ILE A 79 -2.47 -13.26 -1.72
C ILE A 79 -3.65 -14.20 -1.94
N TYR A 80 -3.36 -15.40 -2.40
CA TYR A 80 -4.40 -16.36 -2.83
C TYR A 80 -5.32 -16.80 -1.69
N ASN A 81 -4.80 -16.89 -0.47
CA ASN A 81 -5.54 -17.27 0.73
C ASN A 81 -6.01 -16.08 1.58
N TYR A 82 -6.13 -14.88 0.99
CA TYR A 82 -6.50 -13.68 1.75
C TYR A 82 -7.88 -13.79 2.41
N LEU A 83 -8.80 -14.54 1.83
CA LEU A 83 -10.13 -14.76 2.41
C LEU A 83 -10.08 -15.55 3.71
N ASP A 84 -9.18 -16.56 3.82
CA ASP A 84 -8.97 -17.31 5.04
C ASP A 84 -8.37 -16.42 6.13
N ILE A 85 -7.38 -15.60 5.76
CA ILE A 85 -6.76 -14.63 6.67
C ILE A 85 -7.79 -13.59 7.12
N LYS A 86 -8.60 -13.09 6.20
CA LYS A 86 -9.70 -12.15 6.49
C LYS A 86 -10.68 -12.73 7.50
N GLY A 87 -11.11 -13.97 7.29
CA GLY A 87 -12.00 -14.70 8.20
C GLY A 87 -11.41 -14.83 9.60
N LEU A 88 -10.12 -15.16 9.70
CA LEU A 88 -9.40 -15.23 10.98
C LEU A 88 -9.39 -13.88 11.70
N LEU A 89 -9.06 -12.81 10.97
CA LEU A 89 -9.01 -11.46 11.55
C LEU A 89 -10.40 -10.98 11.96
N GLN A 90 -11.43 -11.25 11.17
CA GLN A 90 -12.82 -10.93 11.51
C GLN A 90 -13.30 -11.65 12.76
N SER A 91 -12.93 -12.92 12.94
CA SER A 91 -13.25 -13.68 14.16
C SER A 91 -12.56 -13.10 15.41
N ASN A 92 -11.52 -12.29 15.24
CA ASN A 92 -10.83 -11.54 16.30
C ASN A 92 -11.26 -10.07 16.39
N GLY A 93 -12.37 -9.70 15.77
CA GLY A 93 -13.01 -8.39 15.92
C GLY A 93 -12.50 -7.32 14.95
N ILE A 94 -11.72 -7.68 13.95
CA ILE A 94 -11.23 -6.73 12.93
C ILE A 94 -12.26 -6.62 11.81
N ASN A 95 -12.69 -5.40 11.50
CA ASN A 95 -13.61 -5.10 10.41
C ASN A 95 -12.84 -4.63 9.17
N PHE A 96 -13.35 -4.97 7.99
CA PHE A 96 -12.80 -4.56 6.71
C PHE A 96 -13.80 -3.68 5.95
N PHE A 97 -13.28 -2.68 5.24
CA PHE A 97 -14.09 -1.74 4.45
C PHE A 97 -14.12 -2.09 2.97
N GLY A 98 -13.06 -2.75 2.48
CA GLY A 98 -12.91 -3.17 1.10
C GLY A 98 -12.99 -4.69 0.91
N THR A 99 -12.82 -5.11 -0.34
CA THR A 99 -12.87 -6.51 -0.76
C THR A 99 -11.52 -7.05 -1.22
N GLY A 100 -10.49 -6.20 -1.28
CA GLY A 100 -9.17 -6.55 -1.78
C GLY A 100 -8.26 -7.20 -0.73
N ASP A 101 -7.20 -7.83 -1.21
CA ASP A 101 -6.20 -8.51 -0.39
C ASP A 101 -5.22 -7.53 0.30
N SER A 102 -4.98 -6.37 -0.26
CA SER A 102 -4.04 -5.38 0.30
C SER A 102 -4.47 -4.84 1.67
N GLU A 103 -5.77 -4.64 1.89
CA GLU A 103 -6.30 -4.28 3.22
C GLU A 103 -6.09 -5.43 4.21
N VAL A 104 -6.33 -6.65 3.77
CA VAL A 104 -6.16 -7.85 4.62
C VAL A 104 -4.71 -8.02 5.06
N ILE A 105 -3.75 -7.84 4.16
CA ILE A 105 -2.33 -8.03 4.51
C ILE A 105 -1.84 -6.97 5.50
N ILE A 106 -2.22 -5.71 5.33
CA ILE A 106 -1.76 -4.65 6.24
C ILE A 106 -2.36 -4.81 7.63
N GLU A 107 -3.63 -5.22 7.74
CA GLU A 107 -4.26 -5.51 9.03
C GLU A 107 -3.72 -6.81 9.66
N ALA A 108 -3.30 -7.78 8.84
CA ALA A 108 -2.62 -8.97 9.34
C ALA A 108 -1.26 -8.61 9.98
N PHE A 109 -0.47 -7.72 9.37
CA PHE A 109 0.75 -7.23 9.98
C PHE A 109 0.49 -6.47 11.28
N GLU A 110 -0.59 -5.68 11.33
CA GLU A 110 -0.99 -4.96 12.54
C GLU A 110 -1.33 -5.92 13.68
N TYR A 111 -2.11 -6.95 13.39
CA TYR A 111 -2.62 -7.89 14.39
C TYR A 111 -1.59 -8.93 14.82
N LEU A 112 -0.90 -9.56 13.86
CA LEU A 112 0.06 -10.64 14.11
C LEU A 112 1.44 -10.12 14.50
N GLY A 113 1.76 -8.89 14.15
CA GLY A 113 3.08 -8.31 14.29
C GLY A 113 4.07 -8.84 13.26
N ILE A 114 5.20 -8.14 13.17
CA ILE A 114 6.35 -8.56 12.35
C ILE A 114 7.30 -9.32 13.27
N LYS A 115 7.37 -10.63 13.12
CA LYS A 115 8.40 -11.42 13.82
C LYS A 115 9.73 -11.17 13.11
N LYS A 116 10.74 -10.82 13.90
CA LYS A 116 12.13 -10.71 13.43
C LYS A 116 12.71 -12.10 13.17
#